data_878815a5b73c47c0ee1830ade103d078
#
_entry.id   878815a5b73c47c0ee1830ade103d078
#
_cell.length_a   1.000
_cell.length_b   1.000
_cell.length_c   1.000
_cell.angle_alpha   90.00
_cell.angle_beta   90.00
_cell.angle_gamma   90.00
#
_symmetry.space_group_name_H-M   'P 1'
#
loop_
_entity.id
_entity.type
_entity.pdbx_description
1 polymer ?
#
loop_
_entity_poly.entity_id
_entity_poly.type
_entity_poly.pdbx_seq_one_letter_code
_entity_poly.pdbx_strand_id
1 'polypeptide(L)'
;ICFLMLFQPFIKMWLGADFLLSNGVVLIICINFYVSGMRRVNITFRDAMGLFWYDRYKPLAEAAINLIASICLAKQWGIAGVFIGTFISNMMTGFWVEPYILFKYKFGNGLKNYMLRYFMYTGCMVVAGGIVWKVSLLTSGTGWSDIAFRIICCIVIVNIFYLIAFFRTTEFQNLRNLIVPEVKRMIGRRRS
;
A
#
# COMPACT_ATOMS: atom_id res chain seq x y z
N ILE A 1 0.95 -7.15 -1.07
CA ILE A 1 0.72 -8.52 -1.54
C ILE A 1 1.73 -9.47 -0.88
N CYS A 2 3.04 -9.30 -1.08
CA CYS A 2 4.07 -10.18 -0.50
C CYS A 2 3.92 -10.35 1.02
N PHE A 3 3.70 -9.24 1.75
CA PHE A 3 3.50 -9.30 3.19
C PHE A 3 2.32 -10.20 3.58
N LEU A 4 1.17 -10.08 2.91
CA LEU A 4 -0.02 -10.90 3.17
C LEU A 4 0.25 -12.40 2.98
N MET A 5 1.07 -12.76 1.96
CA MET A 5 1.36 -14.16 1.61
C MET A 5 2.46 -14.78 2.47
N LEU A 6 3.42 -13.98 2.92
CA LEU A 6 4.61 -14.47 3.59
C LEU A 6 4.54 -14.37 5.11
N PHE A 7 3.69 -13.50 5.65
CA PHE A 7 3.67 -13.21 7.09
C PHE A 7 3.41 -14.47 7.91
N GLN A 8 2.33 -15.17 7.66
CA GLN A 8 1.96 -16.36 8.44
C GLN A 8 2.98 -17.52 8.31
N PRO A 9 3.41 -17.92 7.09
CA PRO A 9 4.45 -18.93 6.95
C PRO A 9 5.77 -18.56 7.63
N PHE A 10 6.17 -17.30 7.54
CA PHE A 10 7.39 -16.81 8.16
C PHE A 10 7.32 -16.84 9.69
N ILE A 11 6.24 -16.30 10.28
CA ILE A 11 6.05 -16.31 11.74
C ILE A 11 5.99 -17.72 12.28
N LYS A 12 5.26 -18.62 11.60
CA LYS A 12 5.17 -20.02 12.00
C LYS A 12 6.54 -20.69 12.08
N MET A 13 7.43 -20.37 11.16
CA MET A 13 8.75 -20.98 11.10
C MET A 13 9.75 -20.33 12.04
N TRP A 14 9.65 -19.01 12.25
CA TRP A 14 10.60 -18.27 13.09
C TRP A 14 10.25 -18.31 14.58
N LEU A 15 8.99 -18.08 14.93
CA LEU A 15 8.53 -17.95 16.31
C LEU A 15 7.68 -19.16 16.79
N GLY A 16 7.16 -19.95 15.85
CA GLY A 16 6.27 -21.07 16.19
C GLY A 16 4.79 -20.77 15.94
N ALA A 17 3.97 -21.80 16.08
CA ALA A 17 2.54 -21.73 15.80
C ALA A 17 1.75 -20.86 16.79
N ASP A 18 2.25 -20.72 18.02
CA ASP A 18 1.56 -20.00 19.11
C ASP A 18 1.54 -18.48 18.89
N PHE A 19 2.42 -17.96 18.02
CA PHE A 19 2.51 -16.54 17.70
C PHE A 19 1.75 -16.14 16.42
N LEU A 20 0.99 -17.05 15.84
CA LEU A 20 0.22 -16.75 14.62
C LEU A 20 -0.93 -15.80 14.94
N LEU A 21 -1.01 -14.72 14.16
CA LEU A 21 -2.17 -13.82 14.18
C LEU A 21 -3.32 -14.44 13.37
N SER A 22 -4.55 -14.07 13.70
CA SER A 22 -5.66 -14.46 12.83
C SER A 22 -5.51 -13.85 11.44
N ASN A 23 -5.97 -14.55 10.40
CA ASN A 23 -5.88 -14.06 9.02
C ASN A 23 -6.57 -12.70 8.82
N GLY A 24 -7.64 -12.42 9.59
CA GLY A 24 -8.31 -11.13 9.58
C GLY A 24 -7.43 -9.98 10.10
N VAL A 25 -6.64 -10.22 11.14
CA VAL A 25 -5.67 -9.23 11.66
C VAL A 25 -4.59 -8.95 10.63
N VAL A 26 -4.01 -9.98 10.02
CA VAL A 26 -2.99 -9.80 8.97
C VAL A 26 -3.55 -9.03 7.78
N LEU A 27 -4.78 -9.35 7.36
CA LEU A 27 -5.44 -8.66 6.26
C LEU A 27 -5.65 -7.17 6.55
N ILE A 28 -6.17 -6.82 7.73
CA ILE A 28 -6.41 -5.40 8.06
C ILE A 28 -5.10 -4.62 8.22
N ILE A 29 -4.03 -5.24 8.72
CA ILE A 29 -2.71 -4.63 8.74
C ILE A 29 -2.23 -4.34 7.31
N CYS A 30 -2.38 -5.29 6.39
CA CYS A 30 -2.01 -5.10 4.97
C CYS A 30 -2.83 -3.99 4.31
N ILE A 31 -4.13 -3.91 4.59
CA ILE A 31 -5.00 -2.84 4.09
C ILE A 31 -4.54 -1.48 4.62
N ASN A 32 -4.27 -1.36 5.92
CA ASN A 32 -3.76 -0.13 6.51
C ASN A 32 -2.42 0.30 5.90
N PHE A 33 -1.51 -0.64 5.68
CA PHE A 33 -0.24 -0.38 5.02
C PHE A 33 -0.43 0.15 3.59
N TYR A 34 -1.33 -0.46 2.83
CA TYR A 34 -1.67 -0.01 1.48
C TYR A 34 -2.24 1.42 1.48
N VAL A 35 -3.25 1.67 2.31
CA VAL A 35 -3.90 2.99 2.42
C VAL A 35 -2.89 4.06 2.83
N SER A 36 -2.05 3.77 3.82
CA SER A 36 -0.99 4.68 4.28
C SER A 36 0.04 4.94 3.17
N GLY A 37 0.39 3.93 2.38
CA GLY A 37 1.28 4.08 1.23
C GLY A 37 0.70 5.02 0.17
N MET A 38 -0.57 4.86 -0.17
CA MET A 38 -1.27 5.73 -1.14
C MET A 38 -1.39 7.17 -0.63
N ARG A 39 -1.62 7.38 0.66
CA ARG A 39 -1.64 8.72 1.28
C ARG A 39 -0.29 9.42 1.24
N ARG A 40 0.82 8.67 1.30
CA ARG A 40 2.17 9.26 1.35
C ARG A 40 2.43 10.23 0.21
N VAL A 41 1.93 9.93 -0.98
CA VAL A 41 2.07 10.80 -2.16
C VAL A 41 1.39 12.14 -1.94
N ASN A 42 0.14 12.13 -1.44
CA ASN A 42 -0.60 13.36 -1.16
C ASN A 42 0.08 14.20 -0.08
N ILE A 43 0.54 13.57 0.99
CA ILE A 43 1.27 14.23 2.08
C ILE A 43 2.53 14.90 1.53
N THR A 44 3.32 14.20 0.71
CA THR A 44 4.55 14.75 0.12
C THR A 44 4.27 15.99 -0.73
N PHE A 45 3.24 15.95 -1.60
CA PHE A 45 2.86 17.11 -2.39
C PHE A 45 2.32 18.26 -1.53
N ARG A 46 1.50 17.96 -0.53
CA ARG A 46 0.99 18.95 0.42
C ARG A 46 2.13 19.69 1.14
N ASP A 47 3.11 18.94 1.63
CA ASP A 47 4.26 19.49 2.35
C ASP A 47 5.16 20.33 1.43
N ALA A 48 5.45 19.82 0.23
CA ALA A 48 6.24 20.54 -0.77
C ALA A 48 5.59 21.85 -1.23
N MET A 49 4.25 21.94 -1.20
CA MET A 49 3.50 23.12 -1.58
C MET A 49 3.13 24.05 -0.40
N GLY A 50 3.55 23.72 0.83
CA GLY A 50 3.27 24.53 2.01
C GLY A 50 1.80 24.60 2.43
N LEU A 51 1.01 23.56 2.10
CA LEU A 51 -0.45 23.57 2.31
C LEU A 51 -0.89 23.10 3.71
N PHE A 52 0.01 22.84 4.64
CA PHE A 52 -0.29 22.32 5.97
C PHE A 52 -1.13 23.28 6.84
N TRP A 53 -1.22 24.56 6.49
CA TRP A 53 -2.11 25.49 7.20
C TRP A 53 -3.58 25.13 7.03
N TYR A 54 -3.97 24.61 5.86
CA TYR A 54 -5.36 24.31 5.53
C TYR A 54 -5.88 23.03 6.18
N ASP A 55 -5.01 22.12 6.59
CA ASP A 55 -5.38 20.87 7.26
C ASP A 55 -4.78 20.73 8.67
N ARG A 56 -4.38 21.83 9.29
CA ARG A 56 -3.72 21.87 10.61
C ARG A 56 -4.48 21.14 11.72
N TYR A 57 -5.80 21.14 11.67
CA TYR A 57 -6.66 20.44 12.64
C TYR A 57 -6.94 18.98 12.30
N LYS A 58 -6.65 18.57 11.08
CA LYS A 58 -6.86 17.19 10.61
C LYS A 58 -6.13 16.16 11.47
N PRO A 59 -4.85 16.30 11.81
CA PRO A 59 -4.15 15.31 12.65
C PRO A 59 -4.81 15.12 14.01
N LEU A 60 -5.35 16.21 14.61
CA LEU A 60 -6.07 16.14 15.87
C LEU A 60 -7.38 15.37 15.73
N ALA A 61 -8.16 15.65 14.68
CA ALA A 61 -9.39 14.92 14.38
C ALA A 61 -9.10 13.43 14.08
N GLU A 62 -8.05 13.16 13.32
CA GLU A 62 -7.59 11.80 13.00
C GLU A 62 -7.22 11.03 14.27
N ALA A 63 -6.46 11.65 15.17
CA ALA A 63 -6.08 11.05 16.45
C ALA A 63 -7.30 10.78 17.35
N ALA A 64 -8.23 11.73 17.45
CA ALA A 64 -9.44 11.55 18.25
C ALA A 64 -10.33 10.42 17.70
N ILE A 65 -10.58 10.39 16.40
CA ILE A 65 -11.38 9.33 15.75
C ILE A 65 -10.69 7.97 15.93
N ASN A 66 -9.36 7.92 15.72
CA ASN A 66 -8.60 6.69 15.88
C ASN A 66 -8.70 6.18 17.33
N LEU A 67 -8.50 7.03 18.30
CA LEU A 67 -8.56 6.66 19.72
C LEU A 67 -9.94 6.11 20.09
N ILE A 68 -10.99 6.84 19.77
CA ILE A 68 -12.38 6.44 20.08
C ILE A 68 -12.73 5.12 19.38
N ALA A 69 -12.50 5.05 18.07
CA ALA A 69 -12.82 3.86 17.29
C ALA A 69 -12.01 2.65 17.77
N SER A 70 -10.71 2.82 18.04
CA SER A 70 -9.85 1.73 18.51
C SER A 70 -10.28 1.22 19.89
N ILE A 71 -10.63 2.08 20.84
CA ILE A 71 -11.11 1.66 22.17
C ILE A 71 -12.44 0.92 22.07
N CYS A 72 -13.39 1.45 21.29
CA CYS A 72 -14.71 0.83 21.12
C CYS A 72 -14.59 -0.56 20.45
N LEU A 73 -13.80 -0.66 19.39
CA LEU A 73 -13.67 -1.89 18.61
C LEU A 73 -12.73 -2.90 19.27
N ALA A 74 -11.72 -2.46 20.01
CA ALA A 74 -10.85 -3.35 20.76
C ALA A 74 -11.59 -4.17 21.83
N LYS A 75 -12.62 -3.59 22.44
CA LYS A 75 -13.48 -4.31 23.40
C LYS A 75 -14.22 -5.48 22.78
N GLN A 76 -14.53 -5.42 21.47
CA GLN A 76 -15.31 -6.45 20.77
C GLN A 76 -14.41 -7.44 20.01
N TRP A 77 -13.35 -6.92 19.36
CA TRP A 77 -12.52 -7.70 18.42
C TRP A 77 -11.03 -7.72 18.79
N GLY A 78 -10.67 -7.26 20.01
CA GLY A 78 -9.30 -7.29 20.48
C GLY A 78 -8.35 -6.51 19.56
N ILE A 79 -7.21 -7.10 19.22
CA ILE A 79 -6.17 -6.50 18.37
C ILE A 79 -6.73 -6.11 16.98
N ALA A 80 -7.61 -6.92 16.39
CA ALA A 80 -8.23 -6.59 15.11
C ALA A 80 -8.99 -5.26 15.18
N GLY A 81 -9.71 -5.02 16.29
CA GLY A 81 -10.45 -3.79 16.51
C GLY A 81 -9.59 -2.53 16.51
N VAL A 82 -8.37 -2.60 17.06
CA VAL A 82 -7.42 -1.48 17.04
C VAL A 82 -7.04 -1.12 15.59
N PHE A 83 -6.70 -2.11 14.78
CA PHE A 83 -6.34 -1.89 13.37
C PHE A 83 -7.53 -1.42 12.51
N ILE A 84 -8.74 -1.90 12.81
CA ILE A 84 -9.96 -1.41 12.15
C ILE A 84 -10.22 0.05 12.55
N GLY A 85 -10.01 0.44 13.80
CA GLY A 85 -10.10 1.83 14.24
C GLY A 85 -9.15 2.75 13.47
N THR A 86 -7.91 2.31 13.25
CA THR A 86 -6.93 3.02 12.42
C THR A 86 -7.40 3.14 10.96
N PHE A 87 -7.97 2.07 10.40
CA PHE A 87 -8.53 2.11 9.05
C PHE A 87 -9.68 3.11 8.91
N ILE A 88 -10.62 3.10 9.86
CA ILE A 88 -11.75 4.03 9.89
C ILE A 88 -11.26 5.48 9.96
N SER A 89 -10.34 5.78 10.86
CA SER A 89 -9.75 7.11 11.00
C SER A 89 -9.10 7.58 9.69
N ASN A 90 -8.30 6.73 9.06
CA ASN A 90 -7.68 7.01 7.77
C ASN A 90 -8.70 7.28 6.66
N MET A 91 -9.78 6.51 6.62
CA MET A 91 -10.85 6.68 5.62
C MET A 91 -11.65 7.95 5.86
N MET A 92 -11.95 8.28 7.10
CA MET A 92 -12.73 9.47 7.43
C MET A 92 -11.96 10.78 7.24
N THR A 93 -10.66 10.79 7.45
CA THR A 93 -9.84 12.01 7.43
C THR A 93 -8.87 12.06 6.25
N GLY A 94 -7.95 11.10 6.16
CA GLY A 94 -6.85 11.14 5.19
C GLY A 94 -7.30 10.96 3.74
N PHE A 95 -8.20 10.03 3.51
CA PHE A 95 -8.63 9.64 2.17
C PHE A 95 -9.28 10.78 1.36
N TRP A 96 -10.07 11.64 2.03
CA TRP A 96 -10.81 12.73 1.38
C TRP A 96 -10.13 14.08 1.52
N VAL A 97 -9.66 14.40 2.73
CA VAL A 97 -9.19 15.75 3.06
C VAL A 97 -7.89 16.09 2.32
N GLU A 98 -6.94 15.17 2.28
CA GLU A 98 -5.64 15.41 1.65
C GLU A 98 -5.75 15.69 0.14
N PRO A 99 -6.39 14.81 -0.66
CA PRO A 99 -6.58 15.10 -2.07
C PRO A 99 -7.43 16.35 -2.31
N TYR A 100 -8.50 16.55 -1.52
CA TYR A 100 -9.37 17.70 -1.67
C TYR A 100 -8.60 19.02 -1.52
N ILE A 101 -7.73 19.15 -0.50
CA ILE A 101 -6.92 20.34 -0.30
C ILE A 101 -5.95 20.57 -1.46
N LEU A 102 -5.25 19.53 -1.93
CA LEU A 102 -4.33 19.62 -3.04
C LEU A 102 -5.03 20.12 -4.32
N PHE A 103 -6.16 19.51 -4.68
CA PHE A 103 -6.87 19.88 -5.89
C PHE A 103 -7.55 21.25 -5.77
N LYS A 104 -8.11 21.59 -4.61
CA LYS A 104 -8.75 22.89 -4.39
C LYS A 104 -7.78 24.06 -4.48
N TYR A 105 -6.59 23.95 -3.93
CA TYR A 105 -5.68 25.09 -3.78
C TYR A 105 -4.53 25.10 -4.80
N LYS A 106 -4.21 24.00 -5.47
CA LYS A 106 -3.05 23.94 -6.39
C LYS A 106 -3.33 23.30 -7.73
N PHE A 107 -4.00 22.15 -7.79
CA PHE A 107 -4.19 21.41 -9.04
C PHE A 107 -5.49 21.74 -9.78
N GLY A 108 -6.43 22.46 -9.16
CA GLY A 108 -7.71 22.82 -9.79
C GLY A 108 -8.61 21.60 -10.05
N ASN A 109 -9.25 21.58 -11.22
CA ASN A 109 -10.20 20.52 -11.58
C ASN A 109 -9.50 19.21 -11.94
N GLY A 110 -9.50 18.22 -11.08
CA GLY A 110 -8.88 16.91 -11.36
C GLY A 110 -9.14 15.87 -10.29
N LEU A 111 -9.80 16.24 -9.20
CA LEU A 111 -10.07 15.36 -8.08
C LEU A 111 -10.82 14.08 -8.50
N LYS A 112 -11.81 14.20 -9.39
CA LYS A 112 -12.56 13.04 -9.90
C LYS A 112 -11.66 12.06 -10.63
N ASN A 113 -10.78 12.56 -11.50
CA ASN A 113 -9.84 11.73 -12.25
C ASN A 113 -8.81 11.08 -11.32
N TYR A 114 -8.36 11.81 -10.29
CA TYR A 114 -7.50 11.25 -9.26
C TYR A 114 -8.18 10.09 -8.52
N MET A 115 -9.42 10.28 -8.07
CA MET A 115 -10.18 9.22 -7.39
C MET A 115 -10.43 8.01 -8.30
N LEU A 116 -10.76 8.22 -9.57
CA LEU A 116 -10.93 7.14 -10.53
C LEU A 116 -9.64 6.31 -10.69
N ARG A 117 -8.49 6.99 -10.83
CA ARG A 117 -7.18 6.32 -10.90
C ARG A 117 -6.84 5.59 -9.60
N TYR A 118 -7.16 6.17 -8.45
CA TYR A 118 -6.98 5.52 -7.16
C TYR A 118 -7.71 4.18 -7.10
N PHE A 119 -9.00 4.16 -7.47
CA PHE A 119 -9.79 2.91 -7.51
C PHE A 119 -9.29 1.93 -8.57
N MET A 120 -8.85 2.40 -9.71
CA MET A 120 -8.24 1.56 -10.74
C MET A 120 -6.97 0.87 -10.23
N TYR A 121 -6.06 1.59 -9.57
CA TYR A 121 -4.85 1.01 -8.98
C TYR A 121 -5.17 0.04 -7.84
N THR A 122 -6.17 0.36 -7.03
CA THR A 122 -6.66 -0.56 -5.99
C THR A 122 -7.22 -1.84 -6.62
N GLY A 123 -8.00 -1.74 -7.69
CA GLY A 123 -8.49 -2.89 -8.44
C GLY A 123 -7.35 -3.76 -9.00
N CYS A 124 -6.35 -3.14 -9.63
CA CYS A 124 -5.16 -3.85 -10.10
C CYS A 124 -4.42 -4.57 -8.97
N MET A 125 -4.30 -3.93 -7.80
CA MET A 125 -3.68 -4.55 -6.62
C MET A 125 -4.46 -5.78 -6.14
N VAL A 126 -5.80 -5.68 -6.09
CA VAL A 126 -6.65 -6.81 -5.67
C VAL A 126 -6.54 -7.97 -6.66
N VAL A 127 -6.55 -7.70 -7.97
CA VAL A 127 -6.39 -8.73 -9.00
C VAL A 127 -5.01 -9.40 -8.90
N ALA A 128 -3.94 -8.61 -8.81
CA ALA A 128 -2.59 -9.14 -8.64
C ALA A 128 -2.46 -9.98 -7.36
N GLY A 129 -3.06 -9.51 -6.26
CA GLY A 129 -3.12 -10.25 -4.99
C GLY A 129 -3.85 -11.58 -5.12
N GLY A 130 -4.99 -11.60 -5.84
CA GLY A 130 -5.75 -12.82 -6.11
C GLY A 130 -4.97 -13.85 -6.93
N ILE A 131 -4.20 -13.39 -7.93
CA ILE A 131 -3.33 -14.27 -8.73
C ILE A 131 -2.25 -14.91 -7.85
N VAL A 132 -1.54 -14.09 -7.07
CA VAL A 132 -0.50 -14.58 -6.17
C VAL A 132 -1.07 -15.52 -5.11
N TRP A 133 -2.27 -15.20 -4.59
CA TRP A 133 -2.98 -16.10 -3.66
C TRP A 133 -3.21 -17.49 -4.26
N LYS A 134 -3.78 -17.55 -5.46
CA LYS A 134 -4.00 -18.83 -6.15
C LYS A 134 -2.70 -19.61 -6.38
N VAL A 135 -1.64 -18.92 -6.81
CA VAL A 135 -0.33 -19.56 -7.03
C VAL A 135 0.27 -20.05 -5.70
N SER A 136 0.09 -19.32 -4.61
CA SER A 136 0.59 -19.73 -3.30
C SER A 136 -0.09 -20.99 -2.75
N LEU A 137 -1.32 -21.30 -3.20
CA LEU A 137 -2.03 -22.52 -2.83
C LEU A 137 -1.44 -23.77 -3.47
N LEU A 138 -0.65 -23.63 -4.54
CA LEU A 138 0.06 -24.76 -5.17
C LEU A 138 1.22 -25.29 -4.31
N THR A 139 1.64 -24.52 -3.31
CA THR A 139 2.73 -24.88 -2.41
C THR A 139 2.16 -25.14 -1.01
N SER A 140 2.10 -26.40 -0.60
CA SER A 140 1.57 -26.83 0.70
C SER A 140 2.63 -27.04 1.78
N GLY A 141 3.91 -26.87 1.45
CA GLY A 141 5.03 -27.05 2.36
C GLY A 141 5.20 -25.88 3.34
N THR A 142 5.92 -26.17 4.45
CA THR A 142 6.24 -25.21 5.52
C THR A 142 7.76 -25.02 5.70
N GLY A 143 8.56 -25.47 4.74
CA GLY A 143 10.02 -25.38 4.77
C GLY A 143 10.57 -24.02 4.26
N TRP A 144 11.87 -23.79 4.48
CA TRP A 144 12.56 -22.61 3.95
C TRP A 144 12.50 -22.51 2.41
N SER A 145 12.52 -23.65 1.73
CA SER A 145 12.36 -23.75 0.28
C SER A 145 11.01 -23.22 -0.19
N ASP A 146 9.94 -23.53 0.54
CA ASP A 146 8.59 -23.04 0.18
C ASP A 146 8.44 -21.54 0.39
N ILE A 147 9.03 -20.99 1.45
CA ILE A 147 9.06 -19.54 1.65
C ILE A 147 9.87 -18.87 0.54
N ALA A 148 11.04 -19.38 0.19
CA ALA A 148 11.85 -18.83 -0.91
C ALA A 148 11.09 -18.87 -2.23
N PHE A 149 10.42 -19.96 -2.54
CA PHE A 149 9.58 -20.08 -3.72
C PHE A 149 8.44 -19.05 -3.73
N ARG A 150 7.72 -18.88 -2.60
CA ARG A 150 6.67 -17.86 -2.47
C ARG A 150 7.20 -16.44 -2.65
N ILE A 151 8.38 -16.12 -2.12
CA ILE A 151 9.04 -14.82 -2.32
C ILE A 151 9.30 -14.58 -3.80
N ILE A 152 9.91 -15.55 -4.48
CA ILE A 152 10.22 -15.45 -5.92
C ILE A 152 8.93 -15.27 -6.72
N CYS A 153 7.91 -16.10 -6.47
CA CYS A 153 6.61 -15.99 -7.14
C CYS A 153 5.97 -14.61 -6.90
N CYS A 154 5.97 -14.09 -5.66
CA CYS A 154 5.45 -12.76 -5.36
C CYS A 154 6.19 -11.68 -6.16
N ILE A 155 7.52 -11.71 -6.16
CA ILE A 155 8.31 -10.70 -6.88
C ILE A 155 8.05 -10.80 -8.39
N VAL A 156 8.14 -11.98 -8.97
CA VAL A 156 8.01 -12.18 -10.42
C VAL A 156 6.60 -11.86 -10.90
N ILE A 157 5.57 -12.45 -10.29
CA ILE A 157 4.18 -12.31 -10.74
C ILE A 157 3.71 -10.86 -10.60
N VAL A 158 3.98 -10.22 -9.45
CA VAL A 158 3.54 -8.84 -9.22
C VAL A 158 4.22 -7.88 -10.20
N ASN A 159 5.54 -8.00 -10.39
CA ASN A 159 6.26 -7.13 -11.33
C ASN A 159 5.83 -7.34 -12.78
N ILE A 160 5.66 -8.60 -13.22
CA ILE A 160 5.17 -8.89 -14.58
C ILE A 160 3.75 -8.35 -14.77
N PHE A 161 2.86 -8.56 -13.79
CA PHE A 161 1.49 -8.06 -13.85
C PHE A 161 1.46 -6.52 -14.00
N TYR A 162 2.20 -5.80 -13.16
CA TYR A 162 2.25 -4.34 -13.23
C TYR A 162 2.94 -3.85 -14.52
N LEU A 163 3.98 -4.52 -15.00
CA LEU A 163 4.58 -4.21 -16.29
C LEU A 163 3.56 -4.32 -17.42
N ILE A 164 2.81 -5.41 -17.50
CA ILE A 164 1.80 -5.61 -18.54
C ILE A 164 0.66 -4.58 -18.40
N ALA A 165 0.18 -4.35 -17.17
CA ALA A 165 -0.92 -3.43 -16.92
C ALA A 165 -0.58 -1.97 -17.26
N PHE A 166 0.66 -1.53 -16.99
CA PHE A 166 1.05 -0.13 -17.08
C PHE A 166 2.03 0.20 -18.21
N PHE A 167 2.49 -0.79 -18.99
CA PHE A 167 3.47 -0.59 -20.07
C PHE A 167 3.08 0.48 -21.09
N ARG A 168 1.77 0.62 -21.38
CA ARG A 168 1.24 1.59 -22.35
C ARG A 168 0.81 2.92 -21.73
N THR A 169 0.89 3.07 -20.41
CA THR A 169 0.50 4.32 -19.76
C THR A 169 1.53 5.41 -19.98
N THR A 170 1.04 6.66 -20.06
CA THR A 170 1.89 7.85 -20.20
C THR A 170 2.86 7.99 -19.03
N GLU A 171 2.43 7.61 -17.82
CA GLU A 171 3.22 7.63 -16.61
C GLU A 171 4.45 6.70 -16.71
N PHE A 172 4.25 5.48 -17.21
CA PHE A 172 5.34 4.54 -17.41
C PHE A 172 6.33 5.00 -18.49
N GLN A 173 5.81 5.57 -19.59
CA GLN A 173 6.64 6.11 -20.66
C GLN A 173 7.49 7.29 -20.17
N ASN A 174 6.91 8.20 -19.39
CA ASN A 174 7.65 9.30 -18.79
C ASN A 174 8.73 8.81 -17.83
N LEU A 175 8.42 7.85 -16.96
CA LEU A 175 9.38 7.23 -16.04
C LEU A 175 10.54 6.58 -16.82
N ARG A 176 10.25 5.82 -17.85
CA ARG A 176 11.25 5.20 -18.71
C ARG A 176 12.17 6.24 -19.36
N ASN A 177 11.59 7.32 -19.87
CA ASN A 177 12.34 8.39 -20.53
C ASN A 177 13.25 9.18 -19.56
N LEU A 178 12.92 9.21 -18.27
CA LEU A 178 13.75 9.79 -17.22
C LEU A 178 14.88 8.84 -16.78
N ILE A 179 14.54 7.59 -16.52
CA ILE A 179 15.48 6.62 -15.91
C ILE A 179 16.52 6.11 -16.93
N VAL A 180 16.08 5.77 -18.15
CA VAL A 180 16.97 5.13 -19.13
C VAL A 180 18.20 5.99 -19.49
N PRO A 181 18.09 7.31 -19.72
CA PRO A 181 19.27 8.15 -19.98
C PRO A 181 20.23 8.22 -18.78
N GLU A 182 19.69 8.31 -17.56
CA GLU A 182 20.50 8.39 -16.35
C GLU A 182 21.27 7.08 -16.09
N VAL A 183 20.61 5.94 -16.27
CA VAL A 183 21.28 4.63 -16.15
C VAL A 183 22.38 4.48 -17.21
N LYS A 184 22.13 4.90 -18.46
CA LYS A 184 23.16 4.88 -19.52
C LYS A 184 24.35 5.78 -19.18
N ARG A 185 24.11 6.96 -18.60
CA ARG A 185 25.19 7.87 -18.14
C ARG A 185 26.01 7.25 -17.01
N MET A 186 25.37 6.59 -16.04
CA MET A 186 26.07 5.92 -14.94
C MET A 186 26.94 4.75 -15.42
N ILE A 187 26.44 3.95 -16.36
CA ILE A 187 27.18 2.84 -16.95
C ILE A 187 28.36 3.35 -17.83
N GLY A 188 28.14 4.43 -18.59
CA GLY A 188 29.19 5.05 -19.42
C GLY A 188 30.33 5.64 -18.58
N ARG A 189 30.02 6.24 -17.41
CA ARG A 189 31.04 6.76 -16.48
C ARG A 189 31.89 5.70 -15.77
N ARG A 190 31.44 4.45 -15.71
CA ARG A 190 32.19 3.33 -15.12
C ARG A 190 33.17 2.69 -16.13
N ARG A 191 33.05 3.03 -17.42
CA ARG A 191 33.91 2.48 -18.49
C ARG A 191 34.99 3.42 -18.99
N SER A 192 35.03 4.64 -18.51
CA SER A 192 36.12 5.61 -18.68
C SER A 192 36.90 5.76 -17.39
#